data_8c90f4806da780e4d89ecd262b2a64f8
#
_entry.id   8c90f4806da780e4d89ecd262b2a64f8
#
_cell.length_a   1.000
_cell.length_b   1.000
_cell.length_c   1.000
_cell.angle_alpha   90.00
_cell.angle_beta   90.00
_cell.angle_gamma   90.00
#
_symmetry.space_group_name_H-M   'P 1'
#
loop_
_entity.id
_entity.type
_entity.pdbx_description
1 polymer ?
#
loop_
_entity_poly.entity_id
_entity_poly.type
_entity_poly.pdbx_seq_one_letter_code
_entity_poly.pdbx_strand_id
1 'polypeptide(L)'
;MGSIGLSVEDDSYNYTVTVTGQDDPISLGAETKTASVTGLGTGTYTVCFKVDGQDAYEQCFEVNIGEPKALSAFIDVDNDNRTTSIQLSGSSSYNVEVNGQRYDVKGDKFTTNLPTGLSIIKISTDLDCQGIIEREIFISEDILYYPNPTQTDVNVHVSGEDTMVQVSVFSEKGDLIYTREQQIQYFSRKTNIDLSRQITGTYIVVMDGPTVRKTFKIVKR
;
A
#
# COMPACT_ATOMS: atom_id res chain seq x y z
N MET A 1 12.47 10.17 7.72
CA MET A 1 13.52 11.03 8.26
C MET A 1 13.63 12.26 7.37
N GLY A 2 13.75 13.45 7.96
CA GLY A 2 13.84 14.73 7.26
C GLY A 2 15.27 15.05 6.86
N SER A 3 15.41 16.08 6.01
CA SER A 3 16.69 16.67 5.66
C SER A 3 16.60 18.18 5.56
N ILE A 4 17.72 18.87 5.82
CA ILE A 4 17.87 20.32 5.63
C ILE A 4 18.94 20.52 4.57
N GLY A 5 18.58 21.16 3.45
CA GLY A 5 19.53 21.61 2.44
C GLY A 5 20.07 22.98 2.83
N LEU A 6 21.38 23.12 2.75
CA LEU A 6 22.13 24.34 3.03
C LEU A 6 22.75 24.84 1.74
N SER A 7 22.66 26.14 1.47
CA SER A 7 23.32 26.75 0.31
C SER A 7 23.76 28.19 0.60
N VAL A 8 24.85 28.61 -0.02
CA VAL A 8 25.36 29.99 0.00
C VAL A 8 25.41 30.51 -1.44
N GLU A 9 24.96 31.75 -1.65
CA GLU A 9 25.02 32.40 -2.97
C GLU A 9 26.37 33.08 -3.20
N ASP A 10 26.85 33.81 -2.17
CA ASP A 10 28.15 34.49 -2.22
C ASP A 10 29.25 33.56 -1.75
N ASP A 11 30.06 33.10 -2.67
CA ASP A 11 31.19 32.18 -2.45
C ASP A 11 32.54 32.88 -2.25
N SER A 12 32.54 34.22 -2.17
CA SER A 12 33.74 34.99 -1.83
C SER A 12 34.16 34.89 -0.37
N TYR A 13 33.24 34.39 0.46
CA TYR A 13 33.46 34.14 1.89
C TYR A 13 33.40 32.63 2.22
N ASN A 14 34.06 32.26 3.30
CA ASN A 14 33.85 30.94 3.94
C ASN A 14 32.85 31.10 5.09
N TYR A 15 32.00 30.11 5.20
CA TYR A 15 30.95 30.07 6.20
C TYR A 15 31.09 28.82 7.08
N THR A 16 30.93 29.02 8.37
CA THR A 16 30.75 27.93 9.33
C THR A 16 29.26 27.86 9.69
N VAL A 17 28.61 26.72 9.39
CA VAL A 17 27.18 26.51 9.63
C VAL A 17 26.99 25.48 10.75
N THR A 18 26.20 25.86 11.75
CA THR A 18 25.80 24.97 12.84
C THR A 18 24.32 24.66 12.77
N VAL A 19 23.95 23.43 13.07
CA VAL A 19 22.57 22.94 13.10
C VAL A 19 22.30 22.33 14.46
N THR A 20 21.24 22.75 15.13
CA THR A 20 20.88 22.21 16.45
C THR A 20 20.78 20.68 16.41
N GLY A 21 21.47 20.00 17.35
CA GLY A 21 21.49 18.54 17.43
C GLY A 21 22.49 17.86 16.50
N GLN A 22 23.36 18.63 15.83
CA GLN A 22 24.54 18.14 15.12
C GLN A 22 25.79 18.61 15.87
N ASP A 23 26.74 17.69 16.13
CA ASP A 23 27.94 18.00 16.90
C ASP A 23 29.01 18.68 16.03
N ASP A 24 29.07 18.37 14.74
CA ASP A 24 30.07 18.90 13.83
C ASP A 24 29.53 20.06 12.98
N PRO A 25 30.24 21.22 12.97
CA PRO A 25 29.90 22.33 12.09
C PRO A 25 30.20 21.98 10.62
N ILE A 26 29.42 22.57 9.72
CA ILE A 26 29.53 22.37 8.27
C ILE A 26 30.21 23.59 7.65
N SER A 27 31.24 23.40 6.85
CA SER A 27 31.91 24.48 6.12
C SER A 27 31.33 24.61 4.72
N LEU A 28 30.96 25.83 4.35
CA LEU A 28 30.50 26.20 3.01
C LEU A 28 31.39 27.37 2.48
N GLY A 29 31.58 27.45 1.15
CA GLY A 29 32.38 28.49 0.52
C GLY A 29 32.61 28.20 -0.95
N ALA A 30 33.72 28.72 -1.52
CA ALA A 30 34.02 28.65 -2.96
C ALA A 30 34.04 27.20 -3.50
N GLU A 31 34.58 26.25 -2.74
CA GLU A 31 34.70 24.85 -3.18
C GLU A 31 33.43 24.02 -2.90
N THR A 32 32.66 24.40 -1.89
CA THR A 32 31.47 23.65 -1.45
C THR A 32 30.34 24.63 -1.16
N LYS A 33 29.53 24.93 -2.18
CA LYS A 33 28.42 25.89 -2.06
C LYS A 33 27.16 25.32 -1.40
N THR A 34 27.05 24.00 -1.34
CA THR A 34 25.87 23.31 -0.84
C THR A 34 26.22 22.15 0.05
N ALA A 35 25.43 21.94 1.07
CA ALA A 35 25.51 20.74 1.92
C ALA A 35 24.09 20.27 2.31
N SER A 36 23.98 19.07 2.86
CA SER A 36 22.71 18.52 3.35
C SER A 36 22.91 17.80 4.67
N VAL A 37 22.09 18.16 5.64
CA VAL A 37 21.96 17.44 6.91
C VAL A 37 20.79 16.46 6.78
N THR A 38 21.03 15.19 6.92
CA THR A 38 20.04 14.12 6.71
C THR A 38 19.77 13.36 8.03
N GLY A 39 18.72 12.53 8.03
CA GLY A 39 18.40 11.70 9.19
C GLY A 39 17.72 12.45 10.35
N LEU A 40 17.24 13.66 10.09
CA LEU A 40 16.59 14.50 11.10
C LEU A 40 15.19 13.98 11.44
N GLY A 41 14.84 13.94 12.71
CA GLY A 41 13.48 13.69 13.20
C GLY A 41 12.56 14.89 13.00
N THR A 42 11.28 14.73 13.36
CA THR A 42 10.35 15.85 13.46
C THR A 42 10.78 16.80 14.58
N GLY A 43 10.72 18.09 14.32
CA GLY A 43 11.12 19.12 15.29
C GLY A 43 11.53 20.42 14.63
N THR A 44 11.84 21.42 15.47
CA THR A 44 12.37 22.71 15.04
C THR A 44 13.88 22.70 15.23
N TYR A 45 14.60 23.04 14.17
CA TYR A 45 16.04 23.11 14.13
C TYR A 45 16.47 24.56 13.90
N THR A 46 17.44 25.04 14.69
CA THR A 46 18.06 26.33 14.46
C THR A 46 19.30 26.10 13.61
N VAL A 47 19.39 26.79 12.49
CA VAL A 47 20.53 26.80 11.56
C VAL A 47 21.18 28.14 11.60
N CYS A 48 22.43 28.23 12.06
CA CYS A 48 23.18 29.48 12.16
C CYS A 48 24.36 29.49 11.21
N PHE A 49 24.50 30.54 10.44
CA PHE A 49 25.61 30.82 9.53
C PHE A 49 26.51 31.88 10.17
N LYS A 50 27.79 31.60 10.25
CA LYS A 50 28.88 32.54 10.63
C LYS A 50 29.79 32.72 9.46
N VAL A 51 30.26 33.94 9.25
CA VAL A 51 31.30 34.26 8.23
C VAL A 51 32.66 34.18 8.90
N ASP A 52 33.56 33.36 8.35
CA ASP A 52 34.89 33.20 8.90
C ASP A 52 35.66 34.52 8.86
N GLY A 53 36.25 34.88 10.01
CA GLY A 53 36.96 36.15 10.19
C GLY A 53 36.07 37.37 10.49
N GLN A 54 34.76 37.16 10.66
CA GLN A 54 33.81 38.23 11.02
C GLN A 54 32.99 37.78 12.27
N ASP A 55 33.62 37.88 13.42
CA ASP A 55 33.04 37.36 14.70
C ASP A 55 31.70 37.98 15.09
N ALA A 56 31.39 39.16 14.56
CA ALA A 56 30.13 39.87 14.83
C ALA A 56 28.99 39.46 13.90
N TYR A 57 29.25 38.67 12.85
CA TYR A 57 28.24 38.25 11.90
C TYR A 57 27.78 36.82 12.20
N GLU A 58 26.55 36.73 12.63
CA GLU A 58 25.82 35.45 12.78
C GLU A 58 24.37 35.64 12.34
N GLN A 59 23.91 34.79 11.45
CA GLN A 59 22.52 34.78 11.02
C GLN A 59 21.91 33.40 11.26
N CYS A 60 20.83 33.35 12.03
CA CYS A 60 20.16 32.10 12.37
C CYS A 60 18.76 32.05 11.77
N PHE A 61 18.36 30.85 11.36
CA PHE A 61 17.06 30.51 10.81
C PHE A 61 16.44 29.36 11.61
N GLU A 62 15.15 29.42 11.83
CA GLU A 62 14.39 28.29 12.35
C GLU A 62 13.79 27.49 11.20
N VAL A 63 14.10 26.20 11.14
CA VAL A 63 13.61 25.25 10.14
C VAL A 63 12.77 24.20 10.86
N ASN A 64 11.51 24.03 10.45
CA ASN A 64 10.62 23.04 11.04
C ASN A 64 10.52 21.82 10.13
N ILE A 65 10.89 20.66 10.66
CA ILE A 65 10.70 19.36 10.02
C ILE A 65 9.43 18.73 10.58
N GLY A 66 8.38 18.68 9.75
CA GLY A 66 7.10 18.08 10.09
C GLY A 66 7.06 16.59 9.73
N GLU A 67 6.16 15.86 10.40
CA GLU A 67 5.82 14.51 10.01
C GLU A 67 4.74 14.57 8.90
N PRO A 68 4.91 13.84 7.78
CA PRO A 68 3.88 13.79 6.76
C PRO A 68 2.63 13.09 7.33
N LYS A 69 1.46 13.54 6.90
CA LYS A 69 0.20 12.86 7.24
C LYS A 69 0.24 11.43 6.71
N ALA A 70 -0.33 10.49 7.47
CA ALA A 70 -0.43 9.10 7.01
C ALA A 70 -1.23 9.00 5.71
N LEU A 71 -0.71 8.23 4.75
CA LEU A 71 -1.45 7.87 3.53
C LEU A 71 -2.67 7.04 3.93
N SER A 72 -3.85 7.42 3.46
CA SER A 72 -5.05 6.60 3.59
C SER A 72 -5.92 6.65 2.34
N ALA A 73 -6.68 5.57 2.12
CA ALA A 73 -7.59 5.44 1.01
C ALA A 73 -8.88 4.74 1.46
N PHE A 74 -10.02 5.36 1.17
CA PHE A 74 -11.33 4.74 1.26
C PHE A 74 -11.76 4.33 -0.15
N ILE A 75 -12.08 3.05 -0.33
CA ILE A 75 -12.44 2.49 -1.64
C ILE A 75 -13.91 2.08 -1.60
N ASP A 76 -14.65 2.54 -2.58
CA ASP A 76 -16.01 2.15 -2.85
C ASP A 76 -16.09 1.44 -4.21
N VAL A 77 -16.83 0.33 -4.29
CA VAL A 77 -16.92 -0.52 -5.48
C VAL A 77 -18.37 -0.68 -5.90
N ASP A 78 -18.66 -0.24 -7.10
CA ASP A 78 -19.92 -0.48 -7.78
C ASP A 78 -19.78 -1.72 -8.68
N ASN A 79 -20.29 -2.85 -8.21
CA ASN A 79 -20.22 -4.13 -8.92
C ASN A 79 -21.01 -4.12 -10.22
N ASP A 80 -22.16 -3.45 -10.26
CA ASP A 80 -23.06 -3.43 -11.42
C ASP A 80 -22.45 -2.66 -12.59
N ASN A 81 -21.86 -1.50 -12.29
CA ASN A 81 -21.18 -0.67 -13.28
C ASN A 81 -19.70 -1.00 -13.45
N ARG A 82 -19.18 -1.89 -12.62
CA ARG A 82 -17.75 -2.29 -12.58
C ARG A 82 -16.84 -1.08 -12.45
N THR A 83 -17.21 -0.15 -11.56
CA THR A 83 -16.42 1.03 -11.27
C THR A 83 -15.92 1.02 -9.84
N THR A 84 -14.77 1.64 -9.62
CA THR A 84 -14.28 1.93 -8.27
C THR A 84 -14.05 3.42 -8.11
N SER A 85 -14.47 3.95 -6.97
CA SER A 85 -14.20 5.31 -6.52
C SER A 85 -13.32 5.27 -5.30
N ILE A 86 -12.21 5.99 -5.32
CA ILE A 86 -11.21 6.01 -4.26
C ILE A 86 -11.12 7.43 -3.73
N GLN A 87 -11.38 7.60 -2.43
CA GLN A 87 -11.13 8.83 -1.70
C GLN A 87 -9.75 8.72 -1.05
N LEU A 88 -8.86 9.64 -1.39
CA LEU A 88 -7.45 9.65 -1.00
C LEU A 88 -7.19 10.72 0.05
N SER A 89 -6.29 10.46 1.00
CA SER A 89 -5.80 11.49 1.91
C SER A 89 -4.36 11.22 2.37
N GLY A 90 -3.69 12.28 2.86
CA GLY A 90 -2.30 12.23 3.31
C GLY A 90 -1.32 12.95 2.41
N SER A 91 -1.71 13.25 1.15
CA SER A 91 -0.89 14.00 0.19
C SER A 91 -1.76 14.92 -0.68
N SER A 92 -1.14 15.69 -1.54
CA SER A 92 -1.79 16.46 -2.63
C SER A 92 -1.64 15.80 -4.00
N SER A 93 -0.74 14.82 -4.11
CA SER A 93 -0.56 14.01 -5.32
C SER A 93 -0.32 12.55 -4.96
N TYR A 94 -0.80 11.65 -5.78
CA TYR A 94 -0.76 10.21 -5.57
C TYR A 94 -0.42 9.48 -6.86
N ASN A 95 0.32 8.38 -6.72
CA ASN A 95 0.54 7.42 -7.77
C ASN A 95 -0.43 6.26 -7.55
N VAL A 96 -1.44 6.14 -8.40
CA VAL A 96 -2.40 5.03 -8.36
C VAL A 96 -2.08 4.06 -9.49
N GLU A 97 -1.86 2.80 -9.17
CA GLU A 97 -1.64 1.74 -10.15
C GLU A 97 -2.81 0.77 -10.11
N VAL A 98 -3.42 0.51 -11.26
CA VAL A 98 -4.51 -0.44 -11.44
C VAL A 98 -4.09 -1.50 -12.45
N ASN A 99 -3.90 -2.73 -12.01
CA ASN A 99 -3.44 -3.85 -12.85
C ASN A 99 -2.16 -3.54 -13.66
N GLY A 100 -1.21 -2.81 -13.05
CA GLY A 100 0.04 -2.39 -13.69
C GLY A 100 -0.03 -1.08 -14.49
N GLN A 101 -1.23 -0.54 -14.73
CA GLN A 101 -1.38 0.77 -15.36
C GLN A 101 -1.33 1.89 -14.32
N ARG A 102 -0.45 2.86 -14.53
CA ARG A 102 -0.20 3.98 -13.60
C ARG A 102 -0.99 5.22 -13.98
N TYR A 103 -1.42 5.92 -12.94
CA TYR A 103 -2.16 7.19 -12.99
C TYR A 103 -1.59 8.15 -11.97
N ASP A 104 -1.20 9.35 -12.42
CA ASP A 104 -0.81 10.45 -11.55
C ASP A 104 -2.07 11.23 -11.17
N VAL A 105 -2.47 11.14 -9.92
CA VAL A 105 -3.71 11.73 -9.40
C VAL A 105 -3.38 12.96 -8.58
N LYS A 106 -3.90 14.10 -8.99
CA LYS A 106 -3.87 15.35 -8.22
C LYS A 106 -5.21 15.58 -7.56
N GLY A 107 -5.17 15.82 -6.25
CA GLY A 107 -6.39 15.96 -5.44
C GLY A 107 -6.71 14.67 -4.68
N ASP A 108 -7.91 14.58 -4.16
CA ASP A 108 -8.33 13.60 -3.16
C ASP A 108 -9.27 12.50 -3.69
N LYS A 109 -9.55 12.48 -5.00
CA LYS A 109 -10.48 11.52 -5.59
C LYS A 109 -9.97 10.93 -6.89
N PHE A 110 -10.13 9.61 -7.03
CA PHE A 110 -9.85 8.86 -8.25
C PHE A 110 -10.99 7.89 -8.54
N THR A 111 -11.41 7.81 -9.81
CA THR A 111 -12.45 6.87 -10.25
C THR A 111 -11.98 6.17 -11.52
N THR A 112 -12.18 4.86 -11.61
CA THR A 112 -11.81 4.06 -12.78
C THR A 112 -12.73 2.86 -12.94
N ASN A 113 -12.79 2.32 -14.16
CA ASN A 113 -13.46 1.06 -14.45
C ASN A 113 -12.53 -0.11 -14.14
N LEU A 114 -13.11 -1.19 -13.63
CA LEU A 114 -12.39 -2.43 -13.38
C LEU A 114 -12.84 -3.52 -14.37
N PRO A 115 -11.90 -4.32 -14.90
CA PRO A 115 -12.26 -5.48 -15.70
C PRO A 115 -12.94 -6.55 -14.83
N THR A 116 -13.66 -7.46 -15.47
CA THR A 116 -14.15 -8.68 -14.81
C THR A 116 -12.97 -9.53 -14.33
N GLY A 117 -13.08 -10.05 -13.12
CA GLY A 117 -12.05 -10.85 -12.47
C GLY A 117 -11.37 -10.11 -11.31
N LEU A 118 -10.14 -10.51 -11.01
CA LEU A 118 -9.34 -9.94 -9.94
C LEU A 118 -8.58 -8.71 -10.45
N SER A 119 -8.73 -7.60 -9.75
CA SER A 119 -7.96 -6.37 -9.97
C SER A 119 -7.11 -6.06 -8.75
N ILE A 120 -5.89 -5.57 -8.97
CA ILE A 120 -4.97 -5.12 -7.94
C ILE A 120 -4.81 -3.61 -8.08
N ILE A 121 -5.10 -2.89 -7.00
CA ILE A 121 -4.91 -1.45 -6.89
C ILE A 121 -3.79 -1.19 -5.89
N LYS A 122 -2.79 -0.39 -6.32
CA LYS A 122 -1.70 0.10 -5.46
C LYS A 122 -1.76 1.62 -5.43
N ILE A 123 -1.63 2.18 -4.24
CA ILE A 123 -1.65 3.62 -4.01
C ILE A 123 -0.41 3.99 -3.23
N SER A 124 0.35 4.92 -3.75
CA SER A 124 1.56 5.48 -3.13
C SER A 124 1.63 6.98 -3.36
N THR A 125 2.60 7.61 -2.74
CA THR A 125 2.94 9.02 -2.95
C THR A 125 4.43 9.14 -3.28
N ASP A 126 4.91 10.35 -3.51
CA ASP A 126 6.34 10.62 -3.73
C ASP A 126 7.16 10.54 -2.41
N LEU A 127 6.50 10.30 -1.26
CA LEU A 127 7.12 10.13 0.03
C LEU A 127 7.18 8.65 0.41
N ASP A 128 8.33 8.02 0.24
CA ASP A 128 8.56 6.60 0.55
C ASP A 128 8.14 6.20 1.97
N CYS A 129 8.26 7.13 2.94
CA CYS A 129 7.89 6.89 4.34
C CYS A 129 6.38 6.71 4.57
N GLN A 130 5.53 7.09 3.62
CA GLN A 130 4.08 6.85 3.70
C GLN A 130 3.69 5.43 3.29
N GLY A 131 4.62 4.67 2.67
CA GLY A 131 4.41 3.30 2.24
C GLY A 131 3.44 3.17 1.05
N ILE A 132 2.93 1.96 0.88
CA ILE A 132 2.02 1.61 -0.23
C ILE A 132 0.77 0.96 0.35
N ILE A 133 -0.40 1.42 -0.10
CA ILE A 133 -1.67 0.74 0.14
C ILE A 133 -1.94 -0.17 -1.05
N GLU A 134 -2.11 -1.47 -0.79
CA GLU A 134 -2.47 -2.45 -1.82
C GLU A 134 -3.84 -3.05 -1.49
N ARG A 135 -4.71 -3.17 -2.50
CA ARG A 135 -6.03 -3.80 -2.38
C ARG A 135 -6.31 -4.68 -3.58
N GLU A 136 -6.80 -5.88 -3.28
CA GLU A 136 -7.39 -6.78 -4.25
C GLU A 136 -8.90 -6.55 -4.32
N ILE A 137 -9.44 -6.36 -5.53
CA ILE A 137 -10.88 -6.21 -5.79
C ILE A 137 -11.28 -7.28 -6.78
N PHE A 138 -12.29 -8.06 -6.44
CA PHE A 138 -12.82 -9.10 -7.31
C PHE A 138 -14.25 -8.77 -7.75
N ILE A 139 -14.44 -8.66 -9.06
CA ILE A 139 -15.75 -8.41 -9.70
C ILE A 139 -15.97 -9.50 -10.73
N SER A 140 -16.91 -10.41 -10.48
CA SER A 140 -17.25 -11.50 -11.40
C SER A 140 -18.60 -12.12 -11.04
N GLU A 141 -19.28 -12.67 -12.01
CA GLU A 141 -20.46 -13.54 -11.82
C GLU A 141 -20.08 -14.97 -11.50
N ASP A 142 -18.82 -15.34 -11.79
CA ASP A 142 -18.28 -16.67 -11.54
C ASP A 142 -17.24 -16.65 -10.42
N ILE A 143 -16.97 -17.83 -9.86
CA ILE A 143 -15.88 -18.03 -8.90
C ILE A 143 -14.54 -18.14 -9.62
N LEU A 144 -13.48 -17.66 -8.97
CA LEU A 144 -12.08 -17.91 -9.34
C LEU A 144 -11.41 -18.67 -8.21
N TYR A 145 -10.72 -19.77 -8.49
CA TYR A 145 -10.03 -20.55 -7.46
C TYR A 145 -8.67 -21.06 -7.94
N TYR A 146 -7.67 -20.91 -7.08
CA TYR A 146 -6.28 -21.30 -7.36
C TYR A 146 -5.46 -21.47 -6.06
N PRO A 147 -4.34 -22.22 -6.12
CA PRO A 147 -3.91 -23.07 -7.21
C PRO A 147 -4.79 -24.31 -7.35
N ASN A 148 -4.98 -24.80 -8.56
CA ASN A 148 -5.58 -26.09 -8.82
C ASN A 148 -4.83 -26.75 -10.00
N PRO A 149 -4.02 -27.80 -9.76
CA PRO A 149 -3.84 -28.58 -8.54
C PRO A 149 -3.17 -27.83 -7.39
N THR A 150 -3.43 -28.25 -6.14
CA THR A 150 -2.84 -27.71 -4.92
C THR A 150 -2.02 -28.75 -4.15
N GLN A 151 -1.11 -28.26 -3.28
CA GLN A 151 -0.40 -29.09 -2.29
C GLN A 151 -0.99 -28.92 -0.87
N THR A 152 -1.63 -27.79 -0.58
CA THR A 152 -2.15 -27.48 0.77
C THR A 152 -3.56 -26.93 0.73
N ASP A 153 -3.72 -25.70 0.30
CA ASP A 153 -4.95 -24.94 0.33
C ASP A 153 -5.24 -24.28 -1.03
N VAL A 154 -6.47 -23.82 -1.17
CA VAL A 154 -6.94 -23.13 -2.37
C VAL A 154 -7.61 -21.83 -1.96
N ASN A 155 -7.17 -20.73 -2.56
CA ASN A 155 -7.86 -19.46 -2.48
C ASN A 155 -9.06 -19.49 -3.42
N VAL A 156 -10.20 -19.04 -2.92
CA VAL A 156 -11.43 -18.95 -3.71
C VAL A 156 -11.95 -17.53 -3.63
N HIS A 157 -12.09 -16.88 -4.78
CA HIS A 157 -12.78 -15.60 -4.91
C HIS A 157 -14.23 -15.87 -5.33
N VAL A 158 -15.16 -15.37 -4.51
CA VAL A 158 -16.59 -15.70 -4.60
C VAL A 158 -17.33 -14.53 -5.22
N SER A 159 -18.18 -14.80 -6.20
CA SER A 159 -19.07 -13.79 -6.78
C SER A 159 -20.16 -13.34 -5.80
N GLY A 160 -20.87 -12.25 -6.14
CA GLY A 160 -21.99 -11.72 -5.35
C GLY A 160 -21.54 -10.95 -4.10
N GLU A 161 -22.47 -10.72 -3.16
CA GLU A 161 -22.27 -9.82 -2.01
C GLU A 161 -22.30 -10.53 -0.66
N ASP A 162 -22.42 -11.85 -0.64
CA ASP A 162 -22.46 -12.63 0.59
C ASP A 162 -21.20 -12.37 1.44
N THR A 163 -21.36 -12.11 2.72
CA THR A 163 -20.24 -11.92 3.67
C THR A 163 -19.80 -13.22 4.33
N MET A 164 -20.69 -14.21 4.32
CA MET A 164 -20.49 -15.53 4.88
C MET A 164 -20.96 -16.59 3.90
N VAL A 165 -20.30 -17.74 3.88
CA VAL A 165 -20.66 -18.87 3.04
C VAL A 165 -20.39 -20.17 3.78
N GLN A 166 -21.28 -21.15 3.64
CA GLN A 166 -21.03 -22.50 4.10
C GLN A 166 -20.22 -23.26 3.04
N VAL A 167 -19.08 -23.77 3.45
CA VAL A 167 -18.18 -24.56 2.59
C VAL A 167 -18.23 -26.01 3.05
N SER A 168 -18.67 -26.90 2.16
CA SER A 168 -18.66 -28.35 2.37
C SER A 168 -17.69 -28.99 1.39
N VAL A 169 -16.78 -29.81 1.90
CA VAL A 169 -15.77 -30.52 1.13
C VAL A 169 -16.06 -32.03 1.19
N PHE A 170 -16.11 -32.66 0.02
CA PHE A 170 -16.37 -34.09 -0.12
C PHE A 170 -15.19 -34.77 -0.82
N SER A 171 -14.97 -36.05 -0.50
CA SER A 171 -14.09 -36.91 -1.29
C SER A 171 -14.70 -37.18 -2.69
N GLU A 172 -13.90 -37.70 -3.62
CA GLU A 172 -14.39 -38.12 -4.94
C GLU A 172 -15.50 -39.21 -4.85
N LYS A 173 -15.52 -39.97 -3.75
CA LYS A 173 -16.54 -40.98 -3.47
C LYS A 173 -17.84 -40.42 -2.89
N GLY A 174 -17.85 -39.12 -2.58
CA GLY A 174 -19.00 -38.44 -1.98
C GLY A 174 -19.00 -38.44 -0.43
N ASP A 175 -17.95 -38.91 0.22
CA ASP A 175 -17.83 -38.84 1.67
C ASP A 175 -17.59 -37.40 2.12
N LEU A 176 -18.36 -36.93 3.09
CA LEU A 176 -18.17 -35.60 3.66
C LEU A 176 -16.87 -35.56 4.47
N ILE A 177 -15.96 -34.69 4.11
CA ILE A 177 -14.69 -34.46 4.82
C ILE A 177 -14.89 -33.43 5.93
N TYR A 178 -15.44 -32.27 5.58
CA TYR A 178 -15.86 -31.25 6.56
C TYR A 178 -16.91 -30.30 5.98
N THR A 179 -17.62 -29.63 6.88
CA THR A 179 -18.45 -28.47 6.58
C THR A 179 -18.07 -27.36 7.55
N ARG A 180 -17.88 -26.15 7.05
CA ARG A 180 -17.55 -24.96 7.85
C ARG A 180 -18.22 -23.72 7.26
N GLU A 181 -18.65 -22.84 8.14
CA GLU A 181 -19.02 -21.49 7.78
C GLU A 181 -17.74 -20.63 7.68
N GLN A 182 -17.60 -19.87 6.62
CA GLN A 182 -16.42 -19.08 6.35
C GLN A 182 -16.79 -17.65 5.97
N GLN A 183 -16.01 -16.69 6.49
CA GLN A 183 -16.13 -15.29 6.14
C GLN A 183 -15.49 -15.04 4.78
N ILE A 184 -16.15 -14.21 3.98
CA ILE A 184 -15.65 -13.72 2.71
C ILE A 184 -15.07 -12.31 2.93
N GLN A 185 -13.83 -12.09 2.50
CA GLN A 185 -13.20 -10.77 2.56
C GLN A 185 -13.95 -9.79 1.65
N TYR A 186 -14.17 -8.57 2.12
CA TYR A 186 -15.07 -7.62 1.47
C TYR A 186 -14.67 -7.29 0.02
N PHE A 187 -13.47 -6.77 -0.21
CA PHE A 187 -13.04 -6.34 -1.56
C PHE A 187 -12.57 -7.47 -2.45
N SER A 188 -11.67 -8.30 -1.95
CA SER A 188 -11.11 -9.41 -2.71
C SER A 188 -12.09 -10.56 -2.88
N ARG A 189 -13.21 -10.54 -2.16
CA ARG A 189 -14.20 -11.61 -2.14
C ARG A 189 -13.60 -13.00 -1.84
N LYS A 190 -12.48 -13.00 -1.12
CA LYS A 190 -11.63 -14.16 -0.92
C LYS A 190 -12.02 -14.94 0.33
N THR A 191 -12.01 -16.25 0.20
CA THR A 191 -12.00 -17.23 1.28
C THR A 191 -10.99 -18.31 0.97
N ASN A 192 -10.72 -19.23 1.89
CA ASN A 192 -9.69 -20.27 1.74
C ASN A 192 -10.25 -21.66 2.05
N ILE A 193 -9.88 -22.66 1.25
CA ILE A 193 -10.22 -24.06 1.45
C ILE A 193 -8.96 -24.82 1.83
N ASP A 194 -8.89 -25.25 3.09
CA ASP A 194 -7.77 -25.99 3.64
C ASP A 194 -7.88 -27.49 3.35
N LEU A 195 -6.95 -28.00 2.52
CA LEU A 195 -6.77 -29.42 2.23
C LEU A 195 -5.42 -29.95 2.76
N SER A 196 -4.72 -29.22 3.60
CA SER A 196 -3.36 -29.56 4.09
C SER A 196 -3.29 -30.94 4.72
N ARG A 197 -4.37 -31.34 5.43
CA ARG A 197 -4.48 -32.64 6.13
C ARG A 197 -5.10 -33.75 5.29
N GLN A 198 -5.41 -33.45 4.03
CA GLN A 198 -6.04 -34.43 3.14
C GLN A 198 -4.98 -35.15 2.30
N ILE A 199 -5.29 -36.40 1.93
CA ILE A 199 -4.43 -37.18 1.04
C ILE A 199 -4.55 -36.70 -0.40
N THR A 200 -3.60 -37.10 -1.26
CA THR A 200 -3.67 -36.86 -2.71
C THR A 200 -4.97 -37.44 -3.29
N GLY A 201 -5.66 -36.64 -4.11
CA GLY A 201 -6.94 -37.03 -4.68
C GLY A 201 -7.76 -35.85 -5.20
N THR A 202 -8.95 -36.15 -5.70
CA THR A 202 -9.93 -35.16 -6.16
C THR A 202 -10.96 -34.91 -5.06
N TYR A 203 -11.24 -33.62 -4.81
CA TYR A 203 -12.22 -33.17 -3.83
C TYR A 203 -13.30 -32.36 -4.53
N ILE A 204 -14.54 -32.57 -4.11
CA ILE A 204 -15.70 -31.78 -4.55
C ILE A 204 -16.00 -30.76 -3.47
N VAL A 205 -16.04 -29.50 -3.85
CA VAL A 205 -16.35 -28.39 -2.96
C VAL A 205 -17.73 -27.85 -3.31
N VAL A 206 -18.57 -27.70 -2.32
CA VAL A 206 -19.87 -27.04 -2.40
C VAL A 206 -19.82 -25.80 -1.55
N MET A 207 -20.07 -24.67 -2.16
CA MET A 207 -20.24 -23.37 -1.48
C MET A 207 -21.71 -22.97 -1.55
N ASP A 208 -22.32 -22.72 -0.41
CA ASP A 208 -23.73 -22.39 -0.27
C ASP A 208 -23.89 -21.15 0.63
N GLY A 209 -24.43 -20.10 0.08
CA GLY A 209 -24.71 -18.83 0.73
C GLY A 209 -26.07 -18.26 0.29
N PRO A 210 -26.48 -17.12 0.81
CA PRO A 210 -27.75 -16.46 0.44
C PRO A 210 -27.90 -16.22 -1.07
N THR A 211 -26.85 -15.77 -1.75
CA THR A 211 -26.83 -15.48 -3.18
C THR A 211 -25.91 -16.39 -3.97
N VAL A 212 -24.90 -16.98 -3.32
CA VAL A 212 -23.90 -17.85 -3.94
C VAL A 212 -24.25 -19.32 -3.76
N ARG A 213 -24.35 -20.05 -4.88
CA ARG A 213 -24.45 -21.49 -4.87
C ARG A 213 -23.59 -22.08 -5.97
N LYS A 214 -22.41 -22.61 -5.61
CA LYS A 214 -21.40 -23.09 -6.55
C LYS A 214 -20.83 -24.44 -6.11
N THR A 215 -20.55 -25.30 -7.10
CA THR A 215 -19.87 -26.58 -6.92
C THR A 215 -18.71 -26.68 -7.89
N PHE A 216 -17.53 -27.06 -7.39
CA PHE A 216 -16.32 -27.20 -8.22
C PHE A 216 -15.40 -28.29 -7.68
N LYS A 217 -14.39 -28.65 -8.47
CA LYS A 217 -13.42 -29.69 -8.14
C LYS A 217 -12.04 -29.12 -7.87
N ILE A 218 -11.39 -29.66 -6.85
CA ILE A 218 -10.00 -29.38 -6.51
C ILE A 218 -9.19 -30.67 -6.60
N VAL A 219 -8.04 -30.60 -7.21
CA VAL A 219 -7.06 -31.71 -7.28
C VAL A 219 -5.96 -31.44 -6.25
N LYS A 220 -5.82 -32.33 -5.28
CA LYS A 220 -4.73 -32.33 -4.29
C LYS A 220 -3.58 -33.21 -4.78
N ARG A 221 -2.36 -32.72 -4.77
CA ARG A 221 -1.12 -33.44 -5.11
C ARG A 221 -0.19 -33.59 -3.93
#